data_232449f7fccb888909c9e43c8be47897
#
_entry.id   232449f7fccb888909c9e43c8be47897
#
_cell.length_a   1.000
_cell.length_b   1.000
_cell.length_c   1.000
_cell.angle_alpha   90.00
_cell.angle_beta   90.00
_cell.angle_gamma   90.00
#
_symmetry.space_group_name_H-M   'P 1'
#
loop_
_entity.id
_entity.type
_entity.pdbx_description
1 polymer ?
#
loop_
_entity_poly.entity_id
_entity_poly.type
_entity_poly.pdbx_seq_one_letter_code
_entity_poly.pdbx_strand_id
1 'polypeptide(L)'
;LWQVPAAVSAAPAPLQPRPVVAGRHAGPLPERLDEHGGFAEADPQRHRLQPTPTPMKFQPDRSNAQTISGYGPGWIGVDAEKITHSVIIGSSGLRQAWPCTRFEDLTPEHFAQLAALETELVIFGSGTRNRFPPPAWLAPLIARRLGLETMDTPAACRTYNILASEGRNVVAALILEA
;
A
#
# COMPACT_ATOMS: atom_id res chain seq x y z
N LEU A 1 9.17 14.62 -50.18
CA LEU A 1 8.32 15.69 -49.60
C LEU A 1 7.20 15.02 -48.82
N TRP A 2 7.43 14.83 -47.53
CA TRP A 2 6.41 14.35 -46.57
C TRP A 2 5.92 15.56 -45.76
N GLN A 3 4.64 15.86 -45.91
CA GLN A 3 3.94 16.93 -45.22
C GLN A 3 3.42 16.37 -43.87
N VAL A 4 3.90 16.92 -42.77
CA VAL A 4 3.44 16.59 -41.41
C VAL A 4 2.17 17.39 -41.14
N PRO A 5 1.03 16.78 -40.78
CA PRO A 5 -0.15 17.54 -40.37
C PRO A 5 0.06 18.18 -39.00
N ALA A 6 -0.31 19.46 -38.91
CA ALA A 6 -0.25 20.24 -37.65
C ALA A 6 -1.21 19.67 -36.61
N ALA A 7 -0.69 19.35 -35.43
CA ALA A 7 -1.48 18.98 -34.27
C ALA A 7 -2.25 20.21 -33.75
N VAL A 8 -3.56 20.13 -33.73
CA VAL A 8 -4.45 21.11 -33.11
C VAL A 8 -4.34 20.92 -31.60
N SER A 9 -3.71 21.89 -30.96
CA SER A 9 -3.65 22.00 -29.48
C SER A 9 -5.03 22.39 -28.95
N ALA A 10 -5.74 21.44 -28.32
CA ALA A 10 -6.95 21.75 -27.56
C ALA A 10 -6.55 22.21 -26.16
N ALA A 11 -6.88 23.43 -25.82
CA ALA A 11 -6.71 23.98 -24.48
C ALA A 11 -7.62 23.25 -23.46
N PRO A 12 -7.16 23.00 -22.23
CA PRO A 12 -7.99 22.36 -21.20
C PRO A 12 -9.12 23.32 -20.76
N ALA A 13 -10.32 22.78 -20.61
CA ALA A 13 -11.49 23.49 -20.10
C ALA A 13 -11.30 23.93 -18.65
N PRO A 14 -11.85 25.11 -18.23
CA PRO A 14 -11.72 25.58 -16.84
C PRO A 14 -12.51 24.70 -15.89
N LEU A 15 -11.87 24.35 -14.76
CA LEU A 15 -12.46 23.62 -13.64
C LEU A 15 -13.59 24.44 -13.01
N GLN A 16 -14.81 23.90 -12.99
CA GLN A 16 -15.95 24.50 -12.29
C GLN A 16 -15.81 24.28 -10.77
N PRO A 17 -16.09 25.30 -9.92
CA PRO A 17 -16.05 25.14 -8.49
C PRO A 17 -17.20 24.23 -8.00
N ARG A 18 -16.89 23.30 -7.11
CA ARG A 18 -17.85 22.40 -6.46
C ARG A 18 -18.74 23.21 -5.50
N PRO A 19 -20.06 22.92 -5.45
CA PRO A 19 -20.95 23.61 -4.51
C PRO A 19 -20.60 23.24 -3.05
N VAL A 20 -20.44 24.28 -2.23
CA VAL A 20 -20.32 24.17 -0.79
C VAL A 20 -21.68 23.77 -0.22
N VAL A 21 -21.78 22.59 0.40
CA VAL A 21 -22.98 22.16 1.11
C VAL A 21 -23.10 22.99 2.38
N ALA A 22 -24.08 23.91 2.41
CA ALA A 22 -24.40 24.72 3.57
C ALA A 22 -24.85 23.83 4.74
N GLY A 23 -24.21 24.04 5.90
CA GLY A 23 -24.57 23.36 7.16
C GLY A 23 -26.02 23.60 7.53
N ARG A 24 -26.74 22.55 7.91
CA ARG A 24 -28.08 22.63 8.49
C ARG A 24 -27.96 23.22 9.87
N HIS A 25 -28.57 24.41 10.06
CA HIS A 25 -28.83 24.98 11.37
C HIS A 25 -29.71 24.03 12.18
N ALA A 26 -29.24 23.63 13.36
CA ALA A 26 -30.06 23.00 14.38
C ALA A 26 -31.08 24.04 14.88
N GLY A 27 -32.36 23.76 14.65
CA GLY A 27 -33.45 24.56 15.22
C GLY A 27 -33.55 24.34 16.75
N PRO A 28 -34.15 25.29 17.48
CA PRO A 28 -34.30 25.17 18.93
C PRO A 28 -35.26 24.02 19.28
N LEU A 29 -34.89 23.28 20.33
CA LEU A 29 -35.73 22.25 20.95
C LEU A 29 -37.01 22.90 21.54
N PRO A 30 -38.19 22.28 21.41
CA PRO A 30 -39.39 22.75 22.10
C PRO A 30 -39.28 22.46 23.60
N GLU A 31 -39.35 23.53 24.42
CA GLU A 31 -39.61 23.43 25.84
C GLU A 31 -41.03 22.89 26.04
N ARG A 32 -41.18 21.67 26.54
CA ARG A 32 -42.43 21.16 27.09
C ARG A 32 -42.38 21.36 28.60
N LEU A 33 -43.10 22.38 29.06
CA LEU A 33 -43.50 22.52 30.44
C LEU A 33 -44.66 21.55 30.71
N ASP A 34 -44.40 20.47 31.44
CA ASP A 34 -45.44 19.65 32.03
C ASP A 34 -45.73 20.21 33.45
N GLU A 35 -46.85 20.95 33.54
CA GLU A 35 -47.45 21.33 34.81
C GLU A 35 -48.14 20.08 35.40
N HIS A 36 -47.47 19.29 36.19
CA HIS A 36 -48.05 18.53 37.28
C HIS A 36 -46.92 18.14 38.26
N GLY A 37 -46.94 18.86 39.40
CA GLY A 37 -46.08 18.52 40.54
C GLY A 37 -46.48 17.16 41.12
N GLY A 38 -45.68 16.19 40.87
CA GLY A 38 -45.68 14.91 41.53
C GLY A 38 -44.23 14.49 41.77
N PHE A 39 -43.80 14.61 43.04
CA PHE A 39 -42.55 13.98 43.46
C PHE A 39 -42.74 12.46 43.32
N ALA A 40 -42.26 11.89 42.23
CA ALA A 40 -42.10 10.44 42.12
C ALA A 40 -40.92 10.03 42.98
N GLU A 41 -41.19 9.27 44.03
CA GLU A 41 -40.17 8.59 44.85
C GLU A 41 -39.23 7.85 43.94
N ALA A 42 -37.93 8.10 44.08
CA ALA A 42 -36.88 7.39 43.39
C ALA A 42 -36.89 5.91 43.78
N ASP A 43 -37.26 5.03 42.86
CA ASP A 43 -37.14 3.60 43.00
C ASP A 43 -35.65 3.23 43.06
N PRO A 44 -35.12 2.76 44.21
CA PRO A 44 -33.70 2.45 44.36
C PRO A 44 -33.26 1.13 43.69
N GLN A 45 -34.15 0.46 42.95
CA GLN A 45 -33.88 -0.84 42.34
C GLN A 45 -33.72 -0.83 40.80
N ARG A 46 -33.64 0.32 40.16
CA ARG A 46 -33.17 0.31 38.77
C ARG A 46 -31.66 0.03 38.77
N HIS A 47 -31.32 -1.21 38.94
CA HIS A 47 -30.01 -1.73 38.60
C HIS A 47 -29.76 -1.37 37.13
N ARG A 48 -29.06 -0.29 36.91
CA ARG A 48 -28.52 0.11 35.63
C ARG A 48 -27.59 -1.02 35.20
N LEU A 49 -28.07 -1.92 34.32
CA LEU A 49 -27.21 -2.85 33.61
C LEU A 49 -26.22 -1.99 32.81
N GLN A 50 -25.08 -1.72 33.39
CA GLN A 50 -23.95 -1.15 32.67
C GLN A 50 -23.51 -2.21 31.66
N PRO A 51 -23.52 -1.93 30.36
CA PRO A 51 -22.90 -2.85 29.43
C PRO A 51 -21.43 -2.99 29.83
N THR A 52 -21.05 -4.18 30.29
CA THR A 52 -19.65 -4.50 30.51
C THR A 52 -18.92 -4.28 29.18
N PRO A 53 -17.89 -3.43 29.13
CA PRO A 53 -17.11 -3.29 27.90
C PRO A 53 -16.50 -4.65 27.59
N THR A 54 -16.98 -5.28 26.53
CA THR A 54 -16.36 -6.49 26.01
C THR A 54 -14.94 -6.09 25.58
N PRO A 55 -13.89 -6.68 26.18
CA PRO A 55 -12.54 -6.35 25.76
C PRO A 55 -12.42 -6.71 24.28
N MET A 56 -12.26 -5.69 23.42
CA MET A 56 -11.82 -5.92 22.06
C MET A 56 -10.45 -6.58 22.14
N LYS A 57 -10.41 -7.89 21.94
CA LYS A 57 -9.16 -8.56 21.64
C LYS A 57 -8.73 -8.06 20.26
N PHE A 58 -7.79 -7.13 20.23
CA PHE A 58 -6.95 -6.95 19.05
C PHE A 58 -6.17 -8.25 18.88
N GLN A 59 -6.72 -9.17 18.11
CA GLN A 59 -5.89 -10.18 17.48
C GLN A 59 -5.18 -9.43 16.35
N PRO A 60 -3.84 -9.28 16.41
CA PRO A 60 -3.12 -8.92 15.21
C PRO A 60 -3.45 -10.03 14.22
N ASP A 61 -4.14 -9.70 13.13
CA ASP A 61 -4.27 -10.58 12.00
C ASP A 61 -2.84 -10.98 11.64
N ARG A 62 -2.47 -12.22 11.92
CA ARG A 62 -1.23 -12.77 11.39
C ARG A 62 -1.47 -12.89 9.91
N SER A 63 -1.16 -11.81 9.18
CA SER A 63 -1.02 -11.91 7.75
C SER A 63 0.05 -12.98 7.52
N ASN A 64 -0.29 -14.03 6.80
CA ASN A 64 0.68 -15.04 6.34
C ASN A 64 1.68 -14.44 5.34
N ALA A 65 1.71 -13.11 5.24
CA ALA A 65 2.62 -12.38 4.40
C ALA A 65 4.06 -12.57 4.90
N GLN A 66 4.94 -12.98 4.02
CA GLN A 66 6.37 -13.02 4.31
C GLN A 66 6.83 -11.64 4.75
N THR A 67 7.58 -11.56 5.84
CA THR A 67 8.05 -10.30 6.42
C THR A 67 9.57 -10.21 6.31
N ILE A 68 10.07 -9.06 5.87
CA ILE A 68 11.51 -8.77 5.92
C ILE A 68 11.84 -8.33 7.33
N SER A 69 12.49 -9.22 8.10
CA SER A 69 12.84 -9.02 9.52
C SER A 69 14.09 -8.15 9.72
N GLY A 70 14.92 -8.01 8.68
CA GLY A 70 16.16 -7.21 8.73
C GLY A 70 16.81 -7.10 7.36
N TYR A 71 17.73 -6.16 7.22
CA TYR A 71 18.51 -6.01 6.00
C TYR A 71 19.85 -5.32 6.30
N GLY A 72 20.83 -5.54 5.43
CA GLY A 72 22.15 -4.94 5.49
C GLY A 72 22.89 -5.08 4.15
N PRO A 73 24.17 -4.67 4.10
CA PRO A 73 24.96 -4.82 2.88
C PRO A 73 24.98 -6.29 2.41
N GLY A 74 24.46 -6.53 1.21
CA GLY A 74 24.46 -7.85 0.58
C GLY A 74 23.54 -8.91 1.23
N TRP A 75 22.62 -8.55 2.13
CA TRP A 75 21.72 -9.52 2.72
C TRP A 75 20.37 -8.92 3.16
N ILE A 76 19.36 -9.78 3.20
CA ILE A 76 18.08 -9.53 3.88
C ILE A 76 17.72 -10.75 4.74
N GLY A 77 16.94 -10.51 5.80
CA GLY A 77 16.30 -11.55 6.60
C GLY A 77 14.82 -11.66 6.20
N VAL A 78 14.35 -12.84 5.85
CA VAL A 78 12.93 -13.11 5.57
C VAL A 78 12.51 -14.28 6.46
N ASP A 79 11.52 -14.09 7.31
CA ASP A 79 10.99 -15.14 8.21
C ASP A 79 12.08 -15.89 8.99
N ALA A 80 13.04 -15.23 9.55
CA ALA A 80 14.19 -15.80 10.26
C ALA A 80 15.27 -16.47 9.40
N GLU A 81 15.14 -16.47 8.08
CA GLU A 81 16.18 -16.92 7.16
C GLU A 81 16.99 -15.75 6.60
N LYS A 82 18.32 -15.88 6.57
CA LYS A 82 19.21 -14.89 5.96
C LYS A 82 19.45 -15.23 4.51
N ILE A 83 19.03 -14.33 3.61
CA ILE A 83 19.21 -14.43 2.16
C ILE A 83 20.35 -13.49 1.75
N THR A 84 21.32 -14.01 0.98
CA THR A 84 22.52 -13.30 0.54
C THR A 84 22.63 -13.20 -0.98
N HIS A 85 21.56 -13.46 -1.70
CA HIS A 85 21.45 -13.32 -3.15
C HIS A 85 20.22 -12.52 -3.51
N SER A 86 20.21 -11.88 -4.67
CA SER A 86 19.04 -11.13 -5.13
C SER A 86 17.81 -12.04 -5.22
N VAL A 87 16.64 -11.50 -4.84
CA VAL A 87 15.45 -12.30 -4.59
C VAL A 87 14.18 -11.54 -4.98
N ILE A 88 13.20 -12.29 -5.44
CA ILE A 88 11.81 -11.83 -5.58
C ILE A 88 11.01 -12.44 -4.43
N ILE A 89 10.35 -11.60 -3.65
CA ILE A 89 9.46 -12.01 -2.55
C ILE A 89 8.08 -11.40 -2.74
N GLY A 90 7.04 -12.10 -2.34
CA GLY A 90 5.67 -11.65 -2.45
C GLY A 90 4.89 -11.81 -1.16
N SER A 91 3.95 -10.91 -0.90
CA SER A 91 3.06 -10.97 0.27
C SER A 91 2.18 -12.22 0.29
N SER A 92 1.96 -12.86 -0.88
CA SER A 92 1.24 -14.13 -1.03
C SER A 92 2.07 -15.38 -0.74
N GLY A 93 3.34 -15.22 -0.28
CA GLY A 93 4.24 -16.34 -0.01
C GLY A 93 5.23 -16.67 -1.12
N LEU A 94 5.24 -15.91 -2.22
CA LEU A 94 6.23 -16.07 -3.28
C LEU A 94 7.63 -15.81 -2.73
N ARG A 95 8.57 -16.73 -3.01
CA ARG A 95 10.00 -16.53 -2.78
C ARG A 95 10.77 -17.21 -3.91
N GLN A 96 11.54 -16.44 -4.65
CA GLN A 96 12.27 -16.91 -5.80
C GLN A 96 13.63 -16.21 -5.89
N ALA A 97 14.71 -16.98 -6.08
CA ALA A 97 16.01 -16.40 -6.40
C ALA A 97 15.92 -15.60 -7.71
N TRP A 98 16.53 -14.42 -7.72
CA TRP A 98 16.57 -13.57 -8.90
C TRP A 98 17.98 -13.59 -9.49
N PRO A 99 18.17 -14.02 -10.76
CA PRO A 99 19.49 -14.28 -11.30
C PRO A 99 20.20 -12.99 -11.75
N CYS A 100 20.33 -12.02 -10.85
CA CYS A 100 21.12 -10.82 -11.04
C CYS A 100 21.88 -10.50 -9.74
N THR A 101 23.11 -10.05 -9.82
CA THR A 101 23.93 -9.70 -8.66
C THR A 101 24.08 -8.19 -8.50
N ARG A 102 23.96 -7.45 -9.58
CA ARG A 102 24.07 -5.99 -9.63
C ARG A 102 23.03 -5.41 -10.57
N PHE A 103 22.80 -4.12 -10.44
CA PHE A 103 21.87 -3.39 -11.31
C PHE A 103 22.29 -3.51 -12.80
N GLU A 104 23.56 -3.52 -13.07
CA GLU A 104 24.13 -3.61 -14.42
C GLU A 104 23.89 -4.97 -15.10
N ASP A 105 23.58 -6.00 -14.33
CA ASP A 105 23.26 -7.36 -14.83
C ASP A 105 21.79 -7.48 -15.29
N LEU A 106 20.98 -6.44 -15.06
CA LEU A 106 19.56 -6.45 -15.44
C LEU A 106 19.37 -6.42 -16.96
N THR A 107 18.34 -7.11 -17.39
CA THR A 107 17.92 -7.19 -18.80
C THR A 107 16.41 -6.99 -18.92
N PRO A 108 15.85 -6.73 -20.11
CA PRO A 108 14.41 -6.66 -20.33
C PRO A 108 13.66 -7.90 -19.86
N GLU A 109 14.26 -9.08 -19.94
CA GLU A 109 13.67 -10.37 -19.55
C GLU A 109 13.37 -10.41 -18.06
N HIS A 110 14.19 -9.77 -17.22
CA HIS A 110 13.93 -9.66 -15.79
C HIS A 110 12.62 -8.93 -15.51
N PHE A 111 12.31 -7.87 -16.26
CA PHE A 111 11.05 -7.11 -16.13
C PHE A 111 9.86 -7.84 -16.76
N ALA A 112 10.08 -8.60 -17.83
CA ALA A 112 9.06 -9.50 -18.38
C ALA A 112 8.68 -10.60 -17.37
N GLN A 113 9.64 -11.15 -16.65
CA GLN A 113 9.41 -12.10 -15.55
C GLN A 113 8.55 -11.46 -14.44
N LEU A 114 8.87 -10.25 -14.01
CA LEU A 114 8.07 -9.52 -13.00
C LEU A 114 6.64 -9.25 -13.50
N ALA A 115 6.49 -8.91 -14.78
CA ALA A 115 5.19 -8.71 -15.39
C ALA A 115 4.32 -9.98 -15.42
N ALA A 116 4.91 -11.17 -15.39
CA ALA A 116 4.16 -12.44 -15.37
C ALA A 116 3.58 -12.78 -13.99
N LEU A 117 3.98 -12.10 -12.94
CA LEU A 117 3.52 -12.37 -11.57
C LEU A 117 2.11 -11.83 -11.33
N GLU A 118 1.37 -12.55 -10.50
CA GLU A 118 0.03 -12.14 -10.03
C GLU A 118 0.17 -11.21 -8.82
N THR A 119 0.23 -9.89 -9.08
CA THR A 119 0.43 -8.86 -8.06
C THR A 119 -0.24 -7.55 -8.49
N GLU A 120 -0.51 -6.67 -7.53
CA GLU A 120 -1.05 -5.32 -7.78
C GLU A 120 0.08 -4.31 -8.04
N LEU A 121 1.24 -4.53 -7.43
CA LEU A 121 2.35 -3.61 -7.46
C LEU A 121 3.67 -4.36 -7.34
N VAL A 122 4.65 -3.95 -8.12
CA VAL A 122 6.05 -4.38 -7.98
C VAL A 122 6.86 -3.26 -7.33
N ILE A 123 7.56 -3.60 -6.26
CA ILE A 123 8.54 -2.74 -5.59
C ILE A 123 9.92 -3.19 -6.08
N PHE A 124 10.64 -2.33 -6.75
CA PHE A 124 11.96 -2.62 -7.27
C PHE A 124 13.04 -1.99 -6.40
N GLY A 125 13.79 -2.82 -5.66
CA GLY A 125 14.96 -2.43 -4.90
C GLY A 125 16.21 -2.52 -5.75
N SER A 126 16.72 -1.37 -6.19
CA SER A 126 17.78 -1.24 -7.20
C SER A 126 19.20 -1.32 -6.64
N GLY A 127 19.37 -1.86 -5.43
CA GLY A 127 20.66 -2.01 -4.75
C GLY A 127 20.94 -0.91 -3.73
N THR A 128 22.19 -0.53 -3.56
CA THR A 128 22.64 0.42 -2.52
C THR A 128 22.18 1.86 -2.74
N ARG A 129 21.76 2.21 -3.94
CA ARG A 129 21.24 3.53 -4.32
C ARG A 129 20.05 3.40 -5.25
N ASN A 130 19.19 4.41 -5.30
CA ASN A 130 18.08 4.42 -6.22
C ASN A 130 18.54 4.58 -7.69
N ARG A 131 18.23 3.58 -8.52
CA ARG A 131 18.52 3.55 -9.96
C ARG A 131 17.28 3.13 -10.71
N PHE A 132 17.01 3.80 -11.82
CA PHE A 132 15.82 3.55 -12.64
C PHE A 132 16.18 2.66 -13.83
N PRO A 133 15.40 1.60 -14.10
CA PRO A 133 15.58 0.81 -15.31
C PRO A 133 15.21 1.64 -16.55
N PRO A 134 15.79 1.34 -17.73
CA PRO A 134 15.41 1.97 -18.98
C PRO A 134 13.90 1.84 -19.23
N PRO A 135 13.19 2.91 -19.63
CA PRO A 135 11.73 2.87 -19.83
C PRO A 135 11.27 1.81 -20.82
N ALA A 136 12.08 1.47 -21.82
CA ALA A 136 11.78 0.43 -22.79
C ALA A 136 11.61 -0.96 -22.16
N TRP A 137 12.28 -1.24 -21.04
CA TRP A 137 12.17 -2.53 -20.34
C TRP A 137 10.86 -2.67 -19.56
N LEU A 138 10.16 -1.55 -19.32
CA LEU A 138 8.92 -1.52 -18.54
C LEU A 138 7.69 -1.80 -19.40
N ALA A 139 7.83 -1.93 -20.70
CA ALA A 139 6.71 -2.17 -21.61
C ALA A 139 5.81 -3.37 -21.21
N PRO A 140 6.35 -4.53 -20.77
CA PRO A 140 5.52 -5.64 -20.30
C PRO A 140 4.68 -5.32 -19.06
N LEU A 141 5.22 -4.55 -18.11
CA LEU A 141 4.51 -4.10 -16.90
C LEU A 141 3.39 -3.14 -17.28
N ILE A 142 3.69 -2.16 -18.14
CA ILE A 142 2.73 -1.17 -18.63
C ILE A 142 1.58 -1.86 -19.38
N ALA A 143 1.86 -2.84 -20.23
CA ALA A 143 0.85 -3.60 -20.96
C ALA A 143 -0.14 -4.32 -20.03
N ARG A 144 0.33 -4.77 -18.88
CA ARG A 144 -0.50 -5.36 -17.80
C ARG A 144 -1.07 -4.36 -16.81
N ARG A 145 -0.82 -3.07 -16.98
CA ARG A 145 -1.19 -2.00 -16.04
C ARG A 145 -0.66 -2.25 -14.62
N LEU A 146 0.48 -2.90 -14.54
CA LEU A 146 1.15 -3.21 -13.29
C LEU A 146 2.07 -2.06 -12.88
N GLY A 147 1.85 -1.50 -11.69
CA GLY A 147 2.68 -0.43 -11.14
C GLY A 147 4.08 -0.92 -10.80
N LEU A 148 5.09 -0.07 -11.01
CA LEU A 148 6.46 -0.30 -10.57
C LEU A 148 6.92 0.90 -9.74
N GLU A 149 7.26 0.64 -8.48
CA GLU A 149 7.87 1.63 -7.58
C GLU A 149 9.36 1.33 -7.45
N THR A 150 10.19 2.29 -7.82
CA THR A 150 11.66 2.12 -7.84
C THR A 150 12.30 2.88 -6.68
N MET A 151 13.15 2.20 -5.92
CA MET A 151 13.87 2.78 -4.78
C MET A 151 15.17 2.02 -4.49
N ASP A 152 15.96 2.45 -3.53
CA ASP A 152 17.07 1.64 -3.02
C ASP A 152 16.54 0.40 -2.27
N THR A 153 17.37 -0.65 -2.18
CA THR A 153 16.93 -1.91 -1.55
C THR A 153 16.52 -1.75 -0.08
N PRO A 154 17.20 -0.97 0.77
CA PRO A 154 16.73 -0.69 2.13
C PRO A 154 15.34 -0.04 2.19
N ALA A 155 15.05 0.92 1.32
CA ALA A 155 13.71 1.54 1.24
C ALA A 155 12.67 0.54 0.74
N ALA A 156 13.00 -0.28 -0.27
CA ALA A 156 12.14 -1.31 -0.80
C ALA A 156 11.72 -2.34 0.27
N CYS A 157 12.65 -2.75 1.14
CA CYS A 157 12.35 -3.64 2.26
C CYS A 157 11.31 -3.05 3.22
N ARG A 158 11.45 -1.76 3.56
CA ARG A 158 10.50 -1.07 4.45
C ARG A 158 9.14 -0.89 3.79
N THR A 159 9.12 -0.43 2.55
CA THR A 159 7.88 -0.21 1.79
C THR A 159 7.12 -1.51 1.58
N TYR A 160 7.81 -2.58 1.24
CA TYR A 160 7.22 -3.91 1.11
C TYR A 160 6.52 -4.33 2.41
N ASN A 161 7.20 -4.23 3.56
CA ASN A 161 6.61 -4.62 4.84
C ASN A 161 5.34 -3.81 5.17
N ILE A 162 5.35 -2.49 4.90
CA ILE A 162 4.18 -1.64 5.13
C ILE A 162 3.00 -2.12 4.29
N LEU A 163 3.18 -2.25 2.97
CA LEU A 163 2.11 -2.61 2.06
C LEU A 163 1.62 -4.05 2.27
N ALA A 164 2.52 -4.98 2.57
CA ALA A 164 2.17 -6.36 2.92
C ALA A 164 1.37 -6.43 4.24
N SER A 165 1.72 -5.60 5.24
CA SER A 165 0.97 -5.52 6.50
C SER A 165 -0.41 -4.91 6.35
N GLU A 166 -0.63 -4.09 5.33
CA GLU A 166 -1.94 -3.55 4.94
C GLU A 166 -2.81 -4.56 4.17
N GLY A 167 -2.30 -5.78 3.96
CA GLY A 167 -3.01 -6.83 3.22
C GLY A 167 -2.98 -6.68 1.71
N ARG A 168 -2.11 -5.83 1.16
CA ARG A 168 -1.98 -5.64 -0.28
C ARG A 168 -1.20 -6.78 -0.92
N ASN A 169 -1.60 -7.15 -2.13
CA ASN A 169 -0.86 -8.12 -2.93
C ASN A 169 0.30 -7.44 -3.65
N VAL A 170 1.48 -7.47 -3.01
CA VAL A 170 2.69 -6.79 -3.50
C VAL A 170 3.86 -7.77 -3.65
N VAL A 171 4.72 -7.47 -4.60
CA VAL A 171 5.97 -8.20 -4.85
C VAL A 171 7.13 -7.23 -4.73
N ALA A 172 8.19 -7.63 -4.03
CA ALA A 172 9.46 -6.93 -4.00
C ALA A 172 10.52 -7.72 -4.79
N ALA A 173 11.11 -7.08 -5.79
CA ALA A 173 12.28 -7.58 -6.53
C ALA A 173 13.51 -6.82 -6.03
N LEU A 174 14.38 -7.49 -5.29
CA LEU A 174 15.46 -6.89 -4.51
C LEU A 174 16.82 -7.30 -5.04
N ILE A 175 17.62 -6.33 -5.46
CA ILE A 175 19.02 -6.53 -5.78
C ILE A 175 19.85 -6.43 -4.49
N LEU A 176 20.62 -7.47 -4.19
CA LEU A 176 21.51 -7.52 -3.03
C LEU A 176 22.96 -7.40 -3.50
N GLU A 177 23.42 -6.17 -3.59
CA GLU A 177 24.81 -5.86 -3.88
C GLU A 177 25.63 -5.93 -2.59
N ALA A 178 26.80 -6.60 -2.64
CA ALA A 178 27.75 -6.68 -1.54
C ALA A 178 28.68 -5.46 -1.51
#